data_76b3ebbeaa0e2392e0e3e9bf29c93c78
#
_entry.id   76b3ebbeaa0e2392e0e3e9bf29c93c78
#
_cell.length_a   1.000
_cell.length_b   1.000
_cell.length_c   1.000
_cell.angle_alpha   90.00
_cell.angle_beta   90.00
_cell.angle_gamma   90.00
#
_symmetry.space_group_name_H-M   'P 1'
#
loop_
_entity.id
_entity.type
_entity.pdbx_description
1 polymer ?
#
loop_
_entity_poly.entity_id
_entity_poly.type
_entity_poly.pdbx_seq_one_letter_code
_entity_poly.pdbx_strand_id
1 'polypeptide(L)'
;MSEILFVTWDGGGNVPPATGIAAELVARGHVVRFLGHEGNRRAVESGGLPFRPYTSAIPFSSTGLTAPEVMVEIFNDAGIAADMLAEAESIGADVVVIDCLLLAALGGARKAGLTYVPLEHFFDAYYRQGWLRAPFGQVAEARGHDPFGALEQAPLTIVATSPELDPAGQLPSPPNVLFSGPVVAAPRDRDLATLPATVLVSLSTFNFLGQTEAMQTILDAVDGLPARVIVTTGPAIDPSELKAPDNVEIYEYLDHDEILPEVTLVFGHGGHATTMRALAHDIPLAAMPQHPMLDQTMVAQAVEAAGAGRFVPREASTSEVRQVLEDLIVDGPHRSAAARLGKAIREARGAASAADRIEKLAVDR
;
A
#
# COMPACT_ATOMS: atom_id res chain seq x y z
N MET A 1 -25.26 -4.79 14.37
CA MET A 1 -24.12 -5.73 14.45
C MET A 1 -24.19 -6.58 13.20
N SER A 2 -23.16 -6.56 12.38
CA SER A 2 -23.11 -7.24 11.08
C SER A 2 -21.90 -8.16 11.03
N GLU A 3 -21.96 -9.24 10.23
CA GLU A 3 -20.85 -10.15 9.93
C GLU A 3 -20.14 -9.67 8.66
N ILE A 4 -18.87 -9.33 8.75
CA ILE A 4 -18.07 -8.75 7.66
C ILE A 4 -16.85 -9.63 7.40
N LEU A 5 -16.71 -10.09 6.17
CA LEU A 5 -15.56 -10.90 5.73
C LEU A 5 -14.58 -10.04 4.95
N PHE A 6 -13.31 -10.04 5.35
CA PHE A 6 -12.20 -9.48 4.57
C PHE A 6 -11.45 -10.59 3.85
N VAL A 7 -11.23 -10.42 2.55
CA VAL A 7 -10.54 -11.38 1.68
C VAL A 7 -9.29 -10.72 1.13
N THR A 8 -8.12 -11.26 1.49
CA THR A 8 -6.83 -10.64 1.20
C THR A 8 -5.79 -11.65 0.69
N TRP A 9 -4.64 -11.17 0.23
CA TRP A 9 -3.53 -11.99 -0.21
C TRP A 9 -2.22 -11.52 0.45
N ASP A 10 -1.16 -12.32 0.39
CA ASP A 10 0.13 -12.01 1.01
C ASP A 10 0.94 -11.04 0.12
N GLY A 11 0.51 -9.77 0.06
CA GLY A 11 1.14 -8.71 -0.72
C GLY A 11 1.86 -7.65 0.11
N GLY A 12 1.77 -7.73 1.44
CA GLY A 12 2.41 -6.79 2.35
C GLY A 12 1.68 -5.45 2.44
N GLY A 13 1.82 -4.58 1.45
CA GLY A 13 1.27 -3.21 1.46
C GLY A 13 -0.26 -3.11 1.45
N ASN A 14 -0.96 -4.17 1.09
CA ASN A 14 -2.42 -4.25 1.07
C ASN A 14 -3.04 -4.59 2.43
N VAL A 15 -2.27 -5.22 3.33
CA VAL A 15 -2.78 -5.71 4.63
C VAL A 15 -3.09 -4.57 5.60
N PRO A 16 -2.22 -3.55 5.81
CA PRO A 16 -2.49 -2.46 6.75
C PRO A 16 -3.79 -1.69 6.48
N PRO A 17 -4.15 -1.31 5.24
CA PRO A 17 -5.46 -0.69 4.98
C PRO A 17 -6.63 -1.57 5.37
N ALA A 18 -6.59 -2.86 5.03
CA ALA A 18 -7.64 -3.81 5.36
C ALA A 18 -7.80 -3.99 6.88
N THR A 19 -6.69 -4.21 7.60
CA THR A 19 -6.72 -4.39 9.07
C THR A 19 -7.12 -3.11 9.80
N GLY A 20 -6.72 -1.94 9.33
CA GLY A 20 -7.12 -0.67 9.92
C GLY A 20 -8.62 -0.39 9.78
N ILE A 21 -9.22 -0.67 8.63
CA ILE A 21 -10.67 -0.57 8.42
C ILE A 21 -11.41 -1.60 9.28
N ALA A 22 -10.90 -2.83 9.33
CA ALA A 22 -11.46 -3.91 10.13
C ALA A 22 -11.46 -3.58 11.64
N ALA A 23 -10.36 -3.03 12.15
CA ALA A 23 -10.25 -2.61 13.55
C ALA A 23 -11.29 -1.52 13.90
N GLU A 24 -11.51 -0.57 13.01
CA GLU A 24 -12.56 0.46 13.17
C GLU A 24 -13.96 -0.17 13.21
N LEU A 25 -14.26 -1.13 12.33
CA LEU A 25 -15.53 -1.84 12.33
C LEU A 25 -15.75 -2.66 13.60
N VAL A 26 -14.71 -3.33 14.10
CA VAL A 26 -14.75 -4.06 15.38
C VAL A 26 -15.00 -3.11 16.55
N ALA A 27 -14.34 -1.94 16.57
CA ALA A 27 -14.56 -0.92 17.60
C ALA A 27 -16.00 -0.39 17.61
N ARG A 28 -16.72 -0.47 16.49
CA ARG A 28 -18.14 -0.13 16.35
C ARG A 28 -19.08 -1.29 16.68
N GLY A 29 -18.57 -2.46 17.05
CA GLY A 29 -19.35 -3.61 17.48
C GLY A 29 -19.78 -4.57 16.36
N HIS A 30 -19.14 -4.50 15.18
CA HIS A 30 -19.32 -5.51 14.14
C HIS A 30 -18.43 -6.72 14.37
N VAL A 31 -18.80 -7.86 13.81
CA VAL A 31 -17.98 -9.08 13.79
C VAL A 31 -17.20 -9.09 12.47
N VAL A 32 -15.88 -9.12 12.57
CA VAL A 32 -15.00 -9.11 11.39
C VAL A 32 -14.14 -10.37 11.38
N ARG A 33 -13.97 -10.96 10.22
CA ARG A 33 -13.09 -12.11 9.98
C ARG A 33 -12.25 -11.88 8.74
N PHE A 34 -11.04 -12.47 8.75
CA PHE A 34 -10.14 -12.45 7.61
C PHE A 34 -10.00 -13.83 7.00
N LEU A 35 -9.95 -13.85 5.67
CA LEU A 35 -9.58 -14.98 4.85
C LEU A 35 -8.39 -14.58 3.97
N GLY A 36 -7.30 -15.36 3.97
CA GLY A 36 -6.09 -14.99 3.23
C GLY A 36 -5.05 -16.10 3.14
N HIS A 37 -3.90 -15.82 2.54
CA HIS A 37 -2.75 -16.73 2.57
C HIS A 37 -2.17 -16.82 3.99
N GLU A 38 -1.58 -17.96 4.34
CA GLU A 38 -1.02 -18.22 5.68
C GLU A 38 -0.01 -17.14 6.11
N GLY A 39 0.74 -16.55 5.17
CA GLY A 39 1.68 -15.46 5.45
C GLY A 39 1.05 -14.21 6.09
N ASN A 40 -0.25 -13.99 5.88
CA ASN A 40 -0.97 -12.85 6.48
C ASN A 40 -1.34 -13.05 7.95
N ARG A 41 -1.35 -14.31 8.46
CA ARG A 41 -1.85 -14.64 9.80
C ARG A 41 -1.28 -13.72 10.88
N ARG A 42 0.05 -13.63 10.94
CA ARG A 42 0.71 -12.84 11.97
C ARG A 42 0.28 -11.37 11.94
N ALA A 43 0.22 -10.77 10.76
CA ALA A 43 -0.14 -9.36 10.60
C ALA A 43 -1.59 -9.09 11.01
N VAL A 44 -2.52 -10.01 10.71
CA VAL A 44 -3.94 -9.89 11.05
C VAL A 44 -4.18 -10.16 12.53
N GLU A 45 -3.67 -11.29 13.06
CA GLU A 45 -3.89 -11.71 14.44
C GLU A 45 -3.20 -10.81 15.46
N SER A 46 -2.08 -10.15 15.10
CA SER A 46 -1.44 -9.15 15.97
C SER A 46 -2.35 -7.94 16.26
N GLY A 47 -3.28 -7.62 15.35
CA GLY A 47 -4.34 -6.64 15.54
C GLY A 47 -5.58 -7.17 16.30
N GLY A 48 -5.52 -8.41 16.84
CA GLY A 48 -6.66 -9.05 17.52
C GLY A 48 -7.78 -9.49 16.58
N LEU A 49 -7.53 -9.57 15.27
CA LEU A 49 -8.54 -9.91 14.27
C LEU A 49 -8.51 -11.42 13.96
N PRO A 50 -9.67 -12.11 13.93
CA PRO A 50 -9.75 -13.52 13.57
C PRO A 50 -9.29 -13.76 12.12
N PHE A 51 -8.44 -14.78 11.93
CA PHE A 51 -7.89 -15.14 10.64
C PHE A 51 -8.13 -16.61 10.29
N ARG A 52 -8.48 -16.88 9.05
CA ARG A 52 -8.60 -18.22 8.46
C ARG A 52 -7.75 -18.29 7.18
N PRO A 53 -6.90 -19.32 7.02
CA PRO A 53 -6.16 -19.50 5.79
C PRO A 53 -7.05 -20.06 4.68
N TYR A 54 -6.69 -19.76 3.44
CA TYR A 54 -7.23 -20.45 2.28
C TYR A 54 -6.96 -21.95 2.36
N THR A 55 -7.84 -22.75 1.80
CA THR A 55 -7.71 -24.22 1.74
C THR A 55 -7.60 -24.75 0.31
N SER A 56 -8.19 -24.05 -0.64
CA SER A 56 -8.24 -24.42 -2.06
C SER A 56 -7.36 -23.55 -2.95
N ALA A 57 -6.89 -22.41 -2.42
CA ALA A 57 -6.06 -21.48 -3.16
C ALA A 57 -4.65 -22.00 -3.41
N ILE A 58 -4.04 -21.51 -4.47
CA ILE A 58 -2.61 -21.74 -4.76
C ILE A 58 -1.78 -21.20 -3.59
N PRO A 59 -0.89 -22.00 -2.97
CA PRO A 59 -0.01 -21.51 -1.91
C PRO A 59 0.88 -20.38 -2.42
N PHE A 60 0.95 -19.30 -1.64
CA PHE A 60 1.76 -18.12 -2.00
C PHE A 60 2.40 -17.47 -0.78
N SER A 61 3.62 -16.96 -0.97
CA SER A 61 4.33 -16.11 -0.02
C SER A 61 5.07 -15.00 -0.76
N SER A 62 4.91 -13.78 -0.29
CA SER A 62 5.58 -12.59 -0.85
C SER A 62 7.07 -12.53 -0.58
N THR A 63 7.59 -13.34 0.36
CA THR A 63 9.02 -13.34 0.74
C THR A 63 9.92 -14.09 -0.24
N GLY A 64 9.35 -14.85 -1.20
CA GLY A 64 10.08 -15.56 -2.24
C GLY A 64 10.26 -14.74 -3.52
N LEU A 65 11.24 -15.13 -4.35
CA LEU A 65 11.30 -14.64 -5.73
C LEU A 65 10.03 -15.06 -6.46
N THR A 66 9.23 -14.09 -6.89
CA THR A 66 7.96 -14.35 -7.55
C THR A 66 8.02 -13.91 -9.00
N ALA A 67 7.85 -14.86 -9.92
CA ALA A 67 7.75 -14.55 -11.34
C ALA A 67 6.40 -13.86 -11.64
N PRO A 68 6.34 -12.91 -12.59
CA PRO A 68 5.10 -12.22 -12.97
C PRO A 68 3.95 -13.17 -13.32
N GLU A 69 4.26 -14.33 -13.91
CA GLU A 69 3.28 -15.35 -14.28
C GLU A 69 2.58 -15.95 -13.05
N VAL A 70 3.30 -16.12 -11.96
CA VAL A 70 2.74 -16.61 -10.68
C VAL A 70 1.75 -15.57 -10.13
N MET A 71 2.06 -14.29 -10.23
CA MET A 71 1.14 -13.23 -9.79
C MET A 71 -0.15 -13.22 -10.60
N VAL A 72 -0.06 -13.45 -11.93
CA VAL A 72 -1.25 -13.59 -12.79
C VAL A 72 -2.13 -14.74 -12.32
N GLU A 73 -1.55 -15.87 -11.97
CA GLU A 73 -2.29 -17.04 -11.47
C GLU A 73 -2.94 -16.77 -10.11
N ILE A 74 -2.23 -16.17 -9.16
CA ILE A 74 -2.75 -15.82 -7.82
C ILE A 74 -3.95 -14.87 -7.92
N PHE A 75 -3.86 -13.81 -8.73
CA PHE A 75 -4.96 -12.84 -8.85
C PHE A 75 -6.19 -13.42 -9.59
N ASN A 76 -6.00 -14.47 -10.36
CA ASN A 76 -7.06 -15.16 -11.10
C ASN A 76 -7.38 -16.55 -10.52
N ASP A 77 -7.01 -16.82 -9.26
CA ASP A 77 -7.17 -18.12 -8.64
C ASP A 77 -8.64 -18.42 -8.27
N ALA A 78 -9.20 -19.42 -8.93
CA ALA A 78 -10.55 -19.90 -8.65
C ALA A 78 -10.69 -20.52 -7.25
N GLY A 79 -9.60 -21.01 -6.65
CA GLY A 79 -9.56 -21.54 -5.29
C GLY A 79 -9.84 -20.44 -4.25
N ILE A 80 -9.27 -19.24 -4.45
CA ILE A 80 -9.58 -18.07 -3.60
C ILE A 80 -11.07 -17.73 -3.69
N ALA A 81 -11.65 -17.71 -4.89
CA ALA A 81 -13.07 -17.45 -5.06
C ALA A 81 -13.95 -18.51 -4.39
N ALA A 82 -13.58 -19.80 -4.51
CA ALA A 82 -14.30 -20.90 -3.89
C ALA A 82 -14.27 -20.82 -2.36
N ASP A 83 -13.09 -20.63 -1.77
CA ASP A 83 -12.92 -20.48 -0.32
C ASP A 83 -13.67 -19.26 0.22
N MET A 84 -13.65 -18.13 -0.49
CA MET A 84 -14.40 -16.93 -0.15
C MET A 84 -15.90 -17.18 -0.12
N LEU A 85 -16.46 -17.82 -1.14
CA LEU A 85 -17.88 -18.12 -1.22
C LEU A 85 -18.32 -19.06 -0.09
N ALA A 86 -17.54 -20.12 0.18
CA ALA A 86 -17.79 -21.05 1.25
C ALA A 86 -17.74 -20.38 2.64
N GLU A 87 -16.75 -19.51 2.87
CA GLU A 87 -16.65 -18.80 4.15
C GLU A 87 -17.76 -17.77 4.31
N ALA A 88 -18.09 -17.00 3.27
CA ALA A 88 -19.18 -16.03 3.30
C ALA A 88 -20.54 -16.69 3.63
N GLU A 89 -20.82 -17.85 3.02
CA GLU A 89 -22.00 -18.64 3.34
C GLU A 89 -21.97 -19.17 4.78
N SER A 90 -20.85 -19.75 5.19
CA SER A 90 -20.68 -20.36 6.52
C SER A 90 -20.92 -19.40 7.67
N ILE A 91 -20.50 -18.14 7.54
CA ILE A 91 -20.66 -17.11 8.58
C ILE A 91 -21.93 -16.25 8.37
N GLY A 92 -22.61 -16.39 7.25
CA GLY A 92 -23.73 -15.52 6.88
C GLY A 92 -23.26 -14.08 6.68
N ALA A 93 -22.18 -13.87 5.91
CA ALA A 93 -21.59 -12.54 5.74
C ALA A 93 -22.57 -11.53 5.16
N ASP A 94 -22.73 -10.39 5.84
CA ASP A 94 -23.53 -9.26 5.35
C ASP A 94 -22.78 -8.49 4.26
N VAL A 95 -21.48 -8.34 4.40
CA VAL A 95 -20.60 -7.67 3.43
C VAL A 95 -19.28 -8.43 3.30
N VAL A 96 -18.79 -8.55 2.07
CA VAL A 96 -17.47 -9.12 1.77
C VAL A 96 -16.56 -8.02 1.22
N VAL A 97 -15.53 -7.61 1.95
CA VAL A 97 -14.51 -6.67 1.50
C VAL A 97 -13.39 -7.44 0.83
N ILE A 98 -13.14 -7.20 -0.44
CA ILE A 98 -12.24 -7.99 -1.27
C ILE A 98 -11.09 -7.11 -1.77
N ASP A 99 -9.85 -7.56 -1.55
CA ASP A 99 -8.69 -6.92 -2.17
C ASP A 99 -8.87 -6.82 -3.69
N CYS A 100 -8.71 -5.63 -4.22
CA CYS A 100 -9.02 -5.32 -5.62
C CYS A 100 -8.22 -6.14 -6.64
N LEU A 101 -7.07 -6.68 -6.26
CA LEU A 101 -6.25 -7.53 -7.13
C LEU A 101 -6.79 -8.96 -7.26
N LEU A 102 -7.67 -9.42 -6.38
CA LEU A 102 -8.25 -10.76 -6.39
C LEU A 102 -9.42 -10.85 -7.40
N LEU A 103 -9.09 -10.83 -8.70
CA LEU A 103 -10.06 -10.70 -9.79
C LEU A 103 -11.04 -11.87 -9.88
N ALA A 104 -10.58 -13.09 -9.58
CA ALA A 104 -11.45 -14.27 -9.51
C ALA A 104 -12.45 -14.17 -8.37
N ALA A 105 -12.03 -13.67 -7.20
CA ALA A 105 -12.92 -13.46 -6.05
C ALA A 105 -13.95 -12.37 -6.32
N LEU A 106 -13.56 -11.23 -6.91
CA LEU A 106 -14.48 -10.16 -7.32
C LEU A 106 -15.53 -10.68 -8.33
N GLY A 107 -15.08 -11.40 -9.37
CA GLY A 107 -15.97 -12.01 -10.34
C GLY A 107 -16.89 -13.07 -9.72
N GLY A 108 -16.40 -13.86 -8.78
CA GLY A 108 -17.15 -14.85 -8.02
C GLY A 108 -18.23 -14.21 -7.14
N ALA A 109 -17.88 -13.18 -6.37
CA ALA A 109 -18.80 -12.44 -5.50
C ALA A 109 -19.95 -11.82 -6.30
N ARG A 110 -19.63 -11.18 -7.44
CA ARG A 110 -20.63 -10.62 -8.37
C ARG A 110 -21.58 -11.69 -8.88
N LYS A 111 -21.05 -12.81 -9.39
CA LYS A 111 -21.87 -13.91 -9.95
C LYS A 111 -22.77 -14.55 -8.89
N ALA A 112 -22.32 -14.62 -7.66
CA ALA A 112 -23.10 -15.16 -6.53
C ALA A 112 -24.09 -14.14 -5.94
N GLY A 113 -24.10 -12.90 -6.40
CA GLY A 113 -24.99 -11.86 -5.87
C GLY A 113 -24.68 -11.43 -4.44
N LEU A 114 -23.43 -11.59 -3.99
CA LEU A 114 -23.01 -11.12 -2.67
C LEU A 114 -22.96 -9.58 -2.63
N THR A 115 -23.17 -9.02 -1.45
CA THR A 115 -22.82 -7.61 -1.20
C THR A 115 -21.33 -7.53 -0.98
N TYR A 116 -20.59 -7.01 -1.97
CA TYR A 116 -19.12 -6.97 -1.93
C TYR A 116 -18.58 -5.56 -2.13
N VAL A 117 -17.40 -5.32 -1.58
CA VAL A 117 -16.70 -4.04 -1.61
C VAL A 117 -15.27 -4.29 -2.07
N PRO A 118 -14.89 -3.93 -3.31
CA PRO A 118 -13.50 -3.87 -3.72
C PRO A 118 -12.74 -2.85 -2.85
N LEU A 119 -11.59 -3.25 -2.30
CA LEU A 119 -10.69 -2.39 -1.56
C LEU A 119 -9.43 -2.13 -2.39
N GLU A 120 -9.31 -0.91 -2.91
CA GLU A 120 -8.14 -0.42 -3.63
C GLU A 120 -7.18 0.24 -2.62
N HIS A 121 -5.94 -0.25 -2.57
CA HIS A 121 -4.92 0.18 -1.62
C HIS A 121 -3.74 0.91 -2.30
N PHE A 122 -3.96 1.42 -3.51
CA PHE A 122 -3.07 2.20 -4.35
C PHE A 122 -3.89 3.16 -5.22
N PHE A 123 -3.28 3.85 -6.18
CA PHE A 123 -3.98 4.81 -7.03
C PHE A 123 -5.01 4.14 -7.97
N ASP A 124 -6.27 4.60 -7.91
CA ASP A 124 -7.34 4.16 -8.81
C ASP A 124 -6.99 4.43 -10.28
N ALA A 125 -6.35 5.58 -10.57
CA ALA A 125 -5.86 5.90 -11.90
C ALA A 125 -4.92 4.82 -12.45
N TYR A 126 -3.98 4.33 -11.64
CA TYR A 126 -3.08 3.25 -12.04
C TYR A 126 -3.86 1.93 -12.24
N TYR A 127 -4.75 1.60 -11.32
CA TYR A 127 -5.50 0.35 -11.35
C TYR A 127 -6.38 0.23 -12.61
N ARG A 128 -7.27 1.21 -12.84
CA ARG A 128 -8.25 1.15 -13.93
C ARG A 128 -7.66 1.45 -15.31
N GLN A 129 -6.70 2.37 -15.39
CA GLN A 129 -6.14 2.79 -16.69
C GLN A 129 -4.95 1.95 -17.12
N GLY A 130 -4.19 1.38 -16.17
CA GLY A 130 -2.99 0.62 -16.41
C GLY A 130 -3.14 -0.87 -16.11
N TRP A 131 -3.25 -1.22 -14.84
CA TRP A 131 -3.13 -2.60 -14.36
C TRP A 131 -4.23 -3.53 -14.89
N LEU A 132 -5.48 -3.11 -14.86
CA LEU A 132 -6.60 -3.91 -15.39
C LEU A 132 -6.56 -4.07 -16.92
N ARG A 133 -5.87 -3.19 -17.62
CA ARG A 133 -5.67 -3.28 -19.07
C ARG A 133 -4.42 -4.06 -19.47
N ALA A 134 -3.55 -4.34 -18.51
CA ALA A 134 -2.35 -5.14 -18.63
C ALA A 134 -2.68 -6.66 -18.58
N PRO A 135 -1.70 -7.56 -18.73
CA PRO A 135 -1.92 -9.02 -18.76
C PRO A 135 -2.80 -9.56 -17.62
N PHE A 136 -2.74 -8.97 -16.43
CA PHE A 136 -3.55 -9.42 -15.28
C PHE A 136 -5.06 -9.36 -15.57
N GLY A 137 -5.55 -8.22 -16.01
CA GLY A 137 -6.96 -8.03 -16.35
C GLY A 137 -7.37 -8.78 -17.62
N GLN A 138 -6.50 -8.84 -18.63
CA GLN A 138 -6.75 -9.59 -19.87
C GLN A 138 -6.95 -11.09 -19.62
N VAL A 139 -6.13 -11.69 -18.73
CA VAL A 139 -6.31 -13.09 -18.31
C VAL A 139 -7.60 -13.26 -17.54
N ALA A 140 -7.96 -12.30 -16.66
CA ALA A 140 -9.23 -12.32 -15.95
C ALA A 140 -10.44 -12.32 -16.91
N GLU A 141 -10.42 -11.44 -17.91
CA GLU A 141 -11.45 -11.39 -18.94
C GLU A 141 -11.53 -12.70 -19.72
N ALA A 142 -10.39 -13.25 -20.15
CA ALA A 142 -10.33 -14.53 -20.86
C ALA A 142 -10.87 -15.70 -20.02
N ARG A 143 -10.74 -15.64 -18.68
CA ARG A 143 -11.32 -16.60 -17.73
C ARG A 143 -12.77 -16.29 -17.34
N GLY A 144 -13.34 -15.22 -17.87
CA GLY A 144 -14.74 -14.82 -17.64
C GLY A 144 -15.00 -14.16 -16.30
N HIS A 145 -13.99 -13.56 -15.66
CA HIS A 145 -14.16 -12.84 -14.39
C HIS A 145 -14.72 -11.44 -14.54
N ASP A 146 -14.58 -10.81 -15.73
CA ASP A 146 -15.08 -9.47 -16.04
C ASP A 146 -14.76 -8.43 -14.95
N PRO A 147 -13.49 -8.05 -14.79
CA PRO A 147 -13.07 -7.20 -13.68
C PRO A 147 -13.68 -5.79 -13.73
N PHE A 148 -13.87 -5.23 -14.93
CA PHE A 148 -14.51 -3.92 -15.07
C PHE A 148 -15.98 -3.98 -14.65
N GLY A 149 -16.74 -4.97 -15.10
CA GLY A 149 -18.12 -5.16 -14.65
C GLY A 149 -18.23 -5.47 -13.16
N ALA A 150 -17.22 -6.12 -12.55
CA ALA A 150 -17.18 -6.35 -11.11
C ALA A 150 -17.01 -5.02 -10.33
N LEU A 151 -16.21 -4.08 -10.85
CA LEU A 151 -16.06 -2.76 -10.24
C LEU A 151 -17.26 -1.84 -10.46
N GLU A 152 -17.83 -1.85 -11.66
CA GLU A 152 -18.99 -1.02 -12.01
C GLU A 152 -20.25 -1.43 -11.25
N GLN A 153 -20.45 -2.73 -11.02
CA GLN A 153 -21.62 -3.29 -10.33
C GLN A 153 -21.45 -3.43 -8.82
N ALA A 154 -20.23 -3.20 -8.29
CA ALA A 154 -20.03 -3.17 -6.86
C ALA A 154 -20.88 -2.04 -6.24
N PRO A 155 -21.64 -2.31 -5.17
CA PRO A 155 -22.42 -1.27 -4.50
C PRO A 155 -21.55 -0.17 -3.89
N LEU A 156 -20.31 -0.49 -3.60
CA LEU A 156 -19.28 0.42 -3.09
C LEU A 156 -17.91 -0.10 -3.52
N THR A 157 -17.04 0.79 -3.98
CA THR A 157 -15.58 0.58 -4.09
C THR A 157 -14.89 1.57 -3.17
N ILE A 158 -13.99 1.09 -2.32
CA ILE A 158 -13.18 1.94 -1.44
C ILE A 158 -11.79 2.09 -2.05
N VAL A 159 -11.38 3.34 -2.26
CA VAL A 159 -10.04 3.72 -2.69
C VAL A 159 -9.32 4.34 -1.48
N ALA A 160 -8.44 3.54 -0.84
CA ALA A 160 -7.75 3.92 0.39
C ALA A 160 -6.49 4.75 0.09
N THR A 161 -6.65 5.84 -0.65
CA THR A 161 -5.57 6.75 -1.06
C THR A 161 -5.96 8.22 -0.92
N SER A 162 -4.97 9.10 -1.03
CA SER A 162 -5.20 10.54 -1.09
C SER A 162 -5.79 10.94 -2.44
N PRO A 163 -7.01 11.48 -2.50
CA PRO A 163 -7.60 11.95 -3.75
C PRO A 163 -6.84 13.14 -4.35
N GLU A 164 -6.05 13.86 -3.56
CA GLU A 164 -5.22 14.96 -4.04
C GLU A 164 -4.02 14.48 -4.86
N LEU A 165 -3.47 13.30 -4.52
CA LEU A 165 -2.32 12.72 -5.21
C LEU A 165 -2.72 11.79 -6.36
N ASP A 166 -3.86 11.11 -6.25
CA ASP A 166 -4.34 10.22 -7.31
C ASP A 166 -4.94 11.03 -8.46
N PRO A 167 -4.44 10.89 -9.71
CA PRO A 167 -5.04 11.56 -10.87
C PRO A 167 -6.55 11.31 -11.03
N ALA A 168 -7.04 10.13 -10.64
CA ALA A 168 -8.47 9.81 -10.70
C ALA A 168 -9.27 10.58 -9.64
N GLY A 169 -8.67 10.89 -8.49
CA GLY A 169 -9.30 11.68 -7.43
C GLY A 169 -9.53 13.15 -7.81
N GLN A 170 -8.89 13.63 -8.89
CA GLN A 170 -9.09 14.97 -9.44
C GLN A 170 -10.26 15.06 -10.45
N LEU A 171 -10.87 13.92 -10.77
CA LEU A 171 -11.99 13.79 -11.71
C LEU A 171 -13.29 13.50 -10.94
N PRO A 172 -14.46 13.75 -11.54
CA PRO A 172 -15.73 13.29 -10.97
C PRO A 172 -15.72 11.78 -10.76
N SER A 173 -15.85 11.35 -9.52
CA SER A 173 -15.89 9.92 -9.18
C SER A 173 -17.24 9.30 -9.53
N PRO A 174 -17.28 8.03 -9.98
CA PRO A 174 -18.50 7.26 -10.07
C PRO A 174 -19.23 7.23 -8.69
N PRO A 175 -20.57 7.17 -8.66
CA PRO A 175 -21.34 7.27 -7.42
C PRO A 175 -21.06 6.15 -6.41
N ASN A 176 -20.57 5.01 -6.88
CA ASN A 176 -20.18 3.87 -6.06
C ASN A 176 -18.70 3.88 -5.65
N VAL A 177 -17.90 4.89 -6.01
CA VAL A 177 -16.48 5.00 -5.63
C VAL A 177 -16.31 6.01 -4.51
N LEU A 178 -15.65 5.58 -3.44
CA LEU A 178 -15.28 6.41 -2.29
C LEU A 178 -13.75 6.49 -2.18
N PHE A 179 -13.20 7.67 -2.36
CA PHE A 179 -11.85 7.98 -1.87
C PHE A 179 -11.93 8.20 -0.37
N SER A 180 -11.60 7.18 0.41
CA SER A 180 -11.68 7.25 1.88
C SER A 180 -10.54 8.08 2.50
N GLY A 181 -9.48 8.25 1.78
CA GLY A 181 -8.18 8.65 2.31
C GLY A 181 -7.34 7.44 2.72
N PRO A 182 -6.00 7.62 2.84
CA PRO A 182 -5.11 6.56 3.27
C PRO A 182 -5.45 6.07 4.68
N VAL A 183 -5.28 4.78 4.91
CA VAL A 183 -5.36 4.19 6.24
C VAL A 183 -3.96 4.17 6.83
N VAL A 184 -3.69 5.11 7.70
CA VAL A 184 -2.40 5.29 8.36
C VAL A 184 -2.60 5.43 9.87
N ALA A 185 -1.61 4.99 10.65
CA ALA A 185 -1.61 5.25 12.09
C ALA A 185 -1.55 6.77 12.36
N ALA A 186 -2.23 7.22 13.41
CA ALA A 186 -2.17 8.61 13.81
C ALA A 186 -0.72 8.96 14.23
N PRO A 187 -0.05 9.91 13.57
CA PRO A 187 1.29 10.31 13.94
C PRO A 187 1.29 10.94 15.35
N ARG A 188 2.39 10.77 16.07
CA ARG A 188 2.62 11.49 17.34
C ARG A 188 2.89 12.96 17.03
N ASP A 189 2.43 13.85 17.90
CA ASP A 189 2.77 15.27 17.83
C ASP A 189 4.29 15.45 17.85
N ARG A 190 4.83 16.15 16.87
CA ARG A 190 6.24 16.44 16.73
C ARG A 190 6.47 17.75 15.98
N ASP A 191 7.60 18.37 16.26
CA ASP A 191 8.08 19.53 15.50
C ASP A 191 9.30 19.13 14.69
N LEU A 192 9.10 18.93 13.38
CA LEU A 192 10.16 18.55 12.43
C LEU A 192 11.33 19.53 12.40
N ALA A 193 11.09 20.82 12.68
CA ALA A 193 12.12 21.85 12.66
C ALA A 193 13.15 21.68 13.80
N THR A 194 12.77 20.99 14.87
CA THR A 194 13.65 20.74 16.04
C THR A 194 14.41 19.41 15.97
N LEU A 195 14.03 18.52 15.02
CA LEU A 195 14.67 17.23 14.89
C LEU A 195 16.03 17.34 14.17
N PRO A 196 17.02 16.53 14.58
CA PRO A 196 18.24 16.37 13.80
C PRO A 196 17.91 15.76 12.43
N ALA A 197 18.67 16.14 11.41
CA ALA A 197 18.50 15.58 10.07
C ALA A 197 18.67 14.04 10.11
N THR A 198 17.60 13.33 9.82
CA THR A 198 17.55 11.86 9.82
C THR A 198 16.87 11.39 8.54
N VAL A 199 17.56 10.57 7.75
CA VAL A 199 17.08 10.00 6.50
C VAL A 199 16.76 8.54 6.72
N LEU A 200 15.53 8.13 6.43
CA LEU A 200 15.16 6.72 6.31
C LEU A 200 15.27 6.28 4.85
N VAL A 201 16.11 5.31 4.58
CA VAL A 201 16.21 4.66 3.27
C VAL A 201 15.53 3.29 3.34
N SER A 202 14.48 3.11 2.55
CA SER A 202 13.72 1.87 2.52
C SER A 202 13.21 1.60 1.11
N LEU A 203 13.79 0.63 0.44
CA LEU A 203 13.30 0.14 -0.85
C LEU A 203 12.22 -0.93 -0.63
N SER A 204 11.84 -1.64 -1.68
CA SER A 204 10.77 -2.63 -1.61
C SER A 204 11.16 -3.88 -0.80
N THR A 205 10.18 -4.50 -0.15
CA THR A 205 10.30 -5.84 0.42
C THR A 205 10.30 -6.94 -0.66
N PHE A 206 9.81 -6.63 -1.86
CA PHE A 206 9.95 -7.50 -3.03
C PHE A 206 11.36 -7.39 -3.60
N ASN A 207 11.89 -8.53 -4.04
CA ASN A 207 13.21 -8.57 -4.67
C ASN A 207 13.09 -8.22 -6.17
N PHE A 208 13.56 -7.03 -6.53
CA PHE A 208 13.65 -6.57 -7.92
C PHE A 208 15.09 -6.67 -8.42
N LEU A 209 15.24 -7.06 -9.69
CA LEU A 209 16.56 -7.12 -10.31
C LEU A 209 17.30 -5.80 -10.20
N GLY A 210 18.53 -5.80 -9.68
CA GLY A 210 19.37 -4.62 -9.50
C GLY A 210 19.00 -3.75 -8.28
N GLN A 211 18.22 -4.26 -7.33
CA GLN A 211 17.84 -3.51 -6.13
C GLN A 211 19.00 -3.30 -5.18
N THR A 212 19.92 -4.27 -5.09
CA THR A 212 21.16 -4.15 -4.29
C THR A 212 22.04 -3.03 -4.84
N GLU A 213 22.22 -2.95 -6.15
CA GLU A 213 22.98 -1.89 -6.81
C GLU A 213 22.35 -0.51 -6.60
N ALA A 214 21.02 -0.42 -6.71
CA ALA A 214 20.30 0.81 -6.41
C ALA A 214 20.50 1.25 -4.95
N MET A 215 20.42 0.33 -4.00
CA MET A 215 20.70 0.59 -2.59
C MET A 215 22.14 1.08 -2.40
N GLN A 216 23.12 0.42 -3.03
CA GLN A 216 24.52 0.87 -2.92
C GLN A 216 24.74 2.26 -3.50
N THR A 217 24.08 2.60 -4.62
CA THR A 217 24.15 3.96 -5.18
C THR A 217 23.63 5.01 -4.20
N ILE A 218 22.55 4.69 -3.46
CA ILE A 218 22.01 5.58 -2.41
C ILE A 218 22.99 5.67 -1.24
N LEU A 219 23.59 4.55 -0.81
CA LEU A 219 24.59 4.53 0.26
C LEU A 219 25.82 5.37 -0.10
N ASP A 220 26.34 5.25 -1.32
CA ASP A 220 27.45 6.06 -1.80
C ASP A 220 27.07 7.56 -1.87
N ALA A 221 25.80 7.87 -2.12
CA ALA A 221 25.30 9.24 -2.17
C ALA A 221 25.14 9.88 -0.77
N VAL A 222 24.87 9.11 0.27
CA VAL A 222 24.74 9.64 1.65
C VAL A 222 26.06 9.73 2.39
N ASP A 223 27.17 9.25 1.83
CA ASP A 223 28.50 9.35 2.44
C ASP A 223 28.86 10.82 2.70
N GLY A 224 29.19 11.12 3.97
CA GLY A 224 29.49 12.49 4.40
C GLY A 224 28.31 13.47 4.35
N LEU A 225 27.06 13.02 4.16
CA LEU A 225 25.87 13.85 4.36
C LEU A 225 25.76 14.22 5.84
N PRO A 226 25.47 15.49 6.21
CA PRO A 226 25.33 15.91 7.60
C PRO A 226 23.97 15.45 8.20
N ALA A 227 23.75 14.14 8.17
CA ALA A 227 22.53 13.48 8.62
C ALA A 227 22.84 12.08 9.14
N ARG A 228 22.06 11.63 10.10
CA ARG A 228 21.94 10.21 10.45
C ARG A 228 21.15 9.51 9.36
N VAL A 229 21.61 8.37 8.87
CA VAL A 229 20.94 7.58 7.85
C VAL A 229 20.60 6.21 8.40
N ILE A 230 19.33 5.86 8.35
CA ILE A 230 18.80 4.57 8.76
C ILE A 230 18.34 3.84 7.51
N VAL A 231 18.84 2.63 7.31
CA VAL A 231 18.52 1.79 6.15
C VAL A 231 17.75 0.56 6.60
N THR A 232 16.65 0.25 5.91
CA THR A 232 15.98 -1.04 6.04
C THR A 232 16.10 -1.81 4.72
N THR A 233 16.74 -3.00 4.76
CA THR A 233 16.94 -3.83 3.58
C THR A 233 15.73 -4.70 3.25
N GLY A 234 14.92 -5.00 4.24
CA GLY A 234 13.91 -6.06 4.12
C GLY A 234 14.56 -7.42 3.82
N PRO A 235 13.76 -8.40 3.43
CA PRO A 235 14.27 -9.74 3.07
C PRO A 235 14.91 -9.78 1.67
N ALA A 236 14.85 -8.69 0.92
CA ALA A 236 15.24 -8.65 -0.49
C ALA A 236 16.73 -8.38 -0.72
N ILE A 237 17.43 -7.78 0.24
CA ILE A 237 18.83 -7.41 0.14
C ILE A 237 19.60 -7.98 1.35
N ASP A 238 20.66 -8.73 1.11
CA ASP A 238 21.57 -9.17 2.17
C ASP A 238 22.41 -7.96 2.63
N PRO A 239 22.33 -7.55 3.91
CA PRO A 239 23.12 -6.44 4.44
C PRO A 239 24.64 -6.61 4.25
N SER A 240 25.13 -7.85 4.19
CA SER A 240 26.56 -8.16 4.00
C SER A 240 27.09 -7.81 2.60
N GLU A 241 26.22 -7.62 1.61
CA GLU A 241 26.56 -7.20 0.27
C GLU A 241 26.74 -5.66 0.15
N LEU A 242 26.34 -4.92 1.18
CA LEU A 242 26.35 -3.46 1.18
C LEU A 242 27.60 -2.89 1.89
N LYS A 243 28.12 -1.79 1.35
CA LYS A 243 29.18 -1.00 1.97
C LYS A 243 28.56 0.26 2.59
N ALA A 244 28.46 0.27 3.91
CA ALA A 244 27.87 1.37 4.66
C ALA A 244 28.93 2.42 5.02
N PRO A 245 28.67 3.73 4.75
CA PRO A 245 29.44 4.83 5.34
C PRO A 245 29.23 4.95 6.85
N ASP A 246 30.10 5.74 7.53
CA ASP A 246 30.09 5.88 8.99
C ASP A 246 28.80 6.49 9.57
N ASN A 247 28.05 7.28 8.76
CA ASN A 247 26.79 7.91 9.17
C ASN A 247 25.56 7.02 8.90
N VAL A 248 25.74 5.75 8.50
CA VAL A 248 24.67 4.81 8.13
C VAL A 248 24.54 3.68 9.13
N GLU A 249 23.32 3.43 9.56
CA GLU A 249 22.91 2.27 10.33
C GLU A 249 22.02 1.37 9.47
N ILE A 250 22.40 0.08 9.29
CA ILE A 250 21.63 -0.89 8.48
C ILE A 250 20.88 -1.86 9.39
N TYR A 251 19.61 -2.03 9.11
CA TYR A 251 18.71 -2.99 9.77
C TYR A 251 18.03 -3.84 8.68
N GLU A 252 17.80 -5.10 8.99
CA GLU A 252 16.98 -5.95 8.11
C GLU A 252 15.51 -5.49 8.14
N TYR A 253 15.00 -5.19 9.33
CA TYR A 253 13.62 -4.73 9.54
C TYR A 253 13.53 -3.72 10.70
N LEU A 254 12.76 -2.68 10.47
CA LEU A 254 12.27 -1.77 11.51
C LEU A 254 10.79 -1.48 11.24
N ASP A 255 10.01 -1.37 12.30
CA ASP A 255 8.64 -0.86 12.16
C ASP A 255 8.67 0.62 11.80
N HIS A 256 8.15 0.95 10.62
CA HIS A 256 8.14 2.33 10.15
C HIS A 256 7.30 3.24 11.03
N ASP A 257 6.23 2.75 11.67
CA ASP A 257 5.40 3.56 12.56
C ASP A 257 6.14 3.93 13.86
N GLU A 258 7.15 3.14 14.25
CA GLU A 258 8.01 3.45 15.39
C GLU A 258 9.13 4.44 15.04
N ILE A 259 9.72 4.34 13.83
CA ILE A 259 10.89 5.16 13.45
C ILE A 259 10.53 6.48 12.76
N LEU A 260 9.43 6.55 12.01
CA LEU A 260 9.01 7.77 11.31
C LEU A 260 8.91 9.02 12.21
N PRO A 261 8.56 8.92 13.51
CA PRO A 261 8.61 10.08 14.40
C PRO A 261 9.99 10.76 14.52
N GLU A 262 11.10 10.07 14.22
CA GLU A 262 12.46 10.60 14.27
C GLU A 262 13.00 11.02 12.89
N VAL A 263 12.29 10.68 11.82
CA VAL A 263 12.73 10.86 10.43
C VAL A 263 12.33 12.23 9.88
N THR A 264 13.22 12.86 9.14
CA THR A 264 12.98 14.16 8.48
C THR A 264 12.96 14.07 6.95
N LEU A 265 13.40 12.95 6.38
CA LEU A 265 13.37 12.66 4.94
C LEU A 265 13.24 11.15 4.74
N VAL A 266 12.37 10.71 3.84
CA VAL A 266 12.30 9.32 3.39
C VAL A 266 12.86 9.21 1.98
N PHE A 267 13.82 8.30 1.76
CA PHE A 267 14.23 7.85 0.45
C PHE A 267 13.66 6.44 0.21
N GLY A 268 12.68 6.33 -0.65
CA GLY A 268 11.96 5.07 -0.89
C GLY A 268 11.83 4.72 -2.37
N HIS A 269 11.13 3.64 -2.64
CA HIS A 269 10.84 3.19 -4.00
C HIS A 269 9.54 3.78 -4.60
N GLY A 270 8.88 4.68 -3.89
CA GLY A 270 7.58 5.23 -4.31
C GLY A 270 6.40 4.28 -4.06
N GLY A 271 6.57 3.26 -3.22
CA GLY A 271 5.45 2.39 -2.84
C GLY A 271 4.39 3.17 -2.07
N HIS A 272 3.12 2.95 -2.42
CA HIS A 272 1.97 3.69 -1.88
C HIS A 272 1.95 3.76 -0.34
N ALA A 273 2.04 2.60 0.33
CA ALA A 273 1.92 2.54 1.80
C ALA A 273 3.00 3.37 2.52
N THR A 274 4.27 3.24 2.13
CA THR A 274 5.38 4.01 2.71
C THR A 274 5.24 5.49 2.41
N THR A 275 4.83 5.85 1.20
CA THR A 275 4.61 7.24 0.79
C THR A 275 3.51 7.90 1.62
N MET A 276 2.36 7.25 1.77
CA MET A 276 1.25 7.81 2.56
C MET A 276 1.60 7.95 4.04
N ARG A 277 2.35 6.98 4.61
CA ARG A 277 2.85 7.08 6.00
C ARG A 277 3.82 8.24 6.17
N ALA A 278 4.81 8.38 5.28
CA ALA A 278 5.77 9.47 5.35
C ALA A 278 5.06 10.84 5.27
N LEU A 279 4.17 11.02 4.30
CA LEU A 279 3.38 12.25 4.18
C LEU A 279 2.49 12.49 5.39
N ALA A 280 1.84 11.45 5.95
CA ALA A 280 1.06 11.60 7.19
C ALA A 280 1.90 12.13 8.37
N HIS A 281 3.21 11.89 8.34
CA HIS A 281 4.21 12.43 9.27
C HIS A 281 4.84 13.76 8.80
N ASP A 282 4.28 14.43 7.80
CA ASP A 282 4.77 15.69 7.23
C ASP A 282 6.19 15.58 6.61
N ILE A 283 6.64 14.35 6.26
CA ILE A 283 7.99 14.07 5.77
C ILE A 283 8.01 14.14 4.24
N PRO A 284 8.90 14.94 3.64
CA PRO A 284 9.16 14.92 2.21
C PRO A 284 9.83 13.61 1.78
N LEU A 285 9.71 13.28 0.48
CA LEU A 285 10.23 12.02 -0.06
C LEU A 285 11.14 12.24 -1.28
N ALA A 286 12.22 11.44 -1.35
CA ALA A 286 12.87 11.06 -2.60
C ALA A 286 12.34 9.67 -2.98
N ALA A 287 11.86 9.51 -4.21
CA ALA A 287 11.27 8.26 -4.65
C ALA A 287 11.96 7.74 -5.91
N MET A 288 12.60 6.55 -5.79
CA MET A 288 13.29 5.84 -6.88
C MET A 288 12.52 4.55 -7.21
N PRO A 289 11.60 4.57 -8.18
CA PRO A 289 10.83 3.40 -8.59
C PRO A 289 11.73 2.23 -8.99
N GLN A 290 11.39 1.02 -8.51
CA GLN A 290 12.18 -0.18 -8.75
C GLN A 290 11.63 -1.02 -9.90
N HIS A 291 10.35 -0.86 -10.23
CA HIS A 291 9.72 -1.70 -11.27
C HIS A 291 8.70 -0.89 -12.10
N PRO A 292 8.81 -0.93 -13.44
CA PRO A 292 7.96 -0.09 -14.33
C PRO A 292 6.49 -0.52 -14.38
N MET A 293 6.17 -1.76 -14.00
CA MET A 293 4.80 -2.30 -14.02
C MET A 293 4.04 -2.09 -12.69
N LEU A 294 4.62 -1.35 -11.74
CA LEU A 294 3.97 -1.02 -10.47
C LEU A 294 3.58 0.48 -10.45
N ASP A 295 2.72 0.85 -9.53
CA ASP A 295 2.25 2.22 -9.34
C ASP A 295 3.35 3.20 -8.89
N GLN A 296 4.51 2.69 -8.53
CA GLN A 296 5.65 3.42 -7.95
C GLN A 296 6.02 4.70 -8.73
N THR A 297 6.08 4.60 -10.07
CA THR A 297 6.39 5.76 -10.93
C THR A 297 5.28 6.82 -10.85
N MET A 298 4.01 6.41 -10.89
CA MET A 298 2.89 7.34 -10.81
C MET A 298 2.84 8.03 -9.44
N VAL A 299 3.07 7.27 -8.36
CA VAL A 299 3.14 7.82 -7.00
C VAL A 299 4.30 8.80 -6.85
N ALA A 300 5.51 8.45 -7.33
CA ALA A 300 6.68 9.32 -7.27
C ALA A 300 6.45 10.64 -8.03
N GLN A 301 5.90 10.56 -9.24
CA GLN A 301 5.57 11.73 -10.06
C GLN A 301 4.48 12.61 -9.42
N ALA A 302 3.47 12.01 -8.80
CA ALA A 302 2.42 12.74 -8.09
C ALA A 302 2.98 13.49 -6.88
N VAL A 303 3.86 12.88 -6.10
CA VAL A 303 4.56 13.52 -4.96
C VAL A 303 5.43 14.70 -5.43
N GLU A 304 6.16 14.52 -6.52
CA GLU A 304 6.98 15.59 -7.11
C GLU A 304 6.12 16.74 -7.64
N ALA A 305 5.06 16.44 -8.38
CA ALA A 305 4.13 17.45 -8.90
C ALA A 305 3.44 18.23 -7.78
N ALA A 306 3.15 17.57 -6.65
CA ALA A 306 2.60 18.23 -5.45
C ALA A 306 3.66 19.05 -4.67
N GLY A 307 4.93 19.01 -5.08
CA GLY A 307 6.05 19.70 -4.46
C GLY A 307 6.54 19.07 -3.15
N ALA A 308 6.03 17.88 -2.77
CA ALA A 308 6.35 17.22 -1.50
C ALA A 308 7.55 16.27 -1.58
N GLY A 309 8.26 16.23 -2.70
CA GLY A 309 9.41 15.38 -2.89
C GLY A 309 10.01 15.47 -4.29
N ARG A 310 10.82 14.48 -4.61
CA ARG A 310 11.50 14.36 -5.91
C ARG A 310 11.37 12.93 -6.45
N PHE A 311 11.06 12.84 -7.74
CA PHE A 311 11.24 11.62 -8.51
C PHE A 311 12.73 11.43 -8.83
N VAL A 312 13.27 10.24 -8.58
CA VAL A 312 14.64 9.87 -8.87
C VAL A 312 14.62 8.71 -9.86
N PRO A 313 15.16 8.90 -11.08
CA PRO A 313 15.30 7.78 -12.02
C PRO A 313 16.14 6.66 -11.41
N ARG A 314 15.81 5.42 -11.73
CA ARG A 314 16.55 4.26 -11.19
C ARG A 314 18.02 4.24 -11.64
N GLU A 315 18.28 4.78 -12.82
CA GLU A 315 19.60 4.89 -13.45
C GLU A 315 20.37 6.15 -12.99
N ALA A 316 19.82 6.90 -12.03
CA ALA A 316 20.46 8.10 -11.51
C ALA A 316 21.84 7.79 -10.93
N SER A 317 22.82 8.62 -11.26
CA SER A 317 24.16 8.54 -10.70
C SER A 317 24.18 8.90 -9.22
N THR A 318 25.24 8.47 -8.51
CA THR A 318 25.48 8.85 -7.10
C THR A 318 25.42 10.37 -6.90
N SER A 319 25.95 11.16 -7.84
CA SER A 319 25.92 12.63 -7.75
C SER A 319 24.52 13.22 -7.92
N GLU A 320 23.68 12.66 -8.79
CA GLU A 320 22.29 13.10 -8.95
C GLU A 320 21.47 12.74 -7.71
N VAL A 321 21.63 11.53 -7.16
CA VAL A 321 21.00 11.12 -5.90
C VAL A 321 21.43 12.04 -4.77
N ARG A 322 22.73 12.36 -4.67
CA ARG A 322 23.28 13.29 -3.68
C ARG A 322 22.63 14.66 -3.76
N GLN A 323 22.50 15.23 -4.96
CA GLN A 323 21.87 16.53 -5.16
C GLN A 323 20.41 16.53 -4.68
N VAL A 324 19.66 15.48 -4.97
CA VAL A 324 18.27 15.35 -4.50
C VAL A 324 18.21 15.29 -2.98
N LEU A 325 19.10 14.56 -2.33
CA LEU A 325 19.15 14.48 -0.87
C LEU A 325 19.47 15.84 -0.24
N GLU A 326 20.44 16.56 -0.76
CA GLU A 326 20.81 17.91 -0.32
C GLU A 326 19.67 18.92 -0.48
N ASP A 327 18.90 18.84 -1.57
CA ASP A 327 17.73 19.69 -1.81
C ASP A 327 16.59 19.40 -0.81
N LEU A 328 16.39 18.13 -0.44
CA LEU A 328 15.25 17.72 0.39
C LEU A 328 15.52 17.73 1.90
N ILE A 329 16.79 17.62 2.32
CA ILE A 329 17.13 17.53 3.74
C ILE A 329 16.94 18.85 4.48
N VAL A 330 16.96 19.97 3.76
CA VAL A 330 16.80 21.31 4.31
C VAL A 330 15.33 21.60 4.64
N ASP A 331 15.11 22.48 5.62
CA ASP A 331 13.77 23.02 5.86
C ASP A 331 13.40 24.01 4.73
N GLY A 332 12.41 23.64 3.93
CA GLY A 332 12.09 24.36 2.72
C GLY A 332 10.72 24.03 2.12
N PRO A 333 10.49 24.37 0.85
CA PRO A 333 9.18 24.22 0.21
C PRO A 333 8.66 22.78 0.18
N HIS A 334 9.54 21.78 0.07
CA HIS A 334 9.16 20.37 0.04
C HIS A 334 8.59 19.92 1.37
N ARG A 335 9.16 20.36 2.50
CA ARG A 335 8.64 20.08 3.84
C ARG A 335 7.28 20.76 4.06
N SER A 336 7.14 22.01 3.62
CA SER A 336 5.85 22.73 3.70
C SER A 336 4.75 22.03 2.87
N ALA A 337 5.08 21.55 1.68
CA ALA A 337 4.15 20.80 0.84
C ALA A 337 3.80 19.43 1.44
N ALA A 338 4.78 18.71 1.99
CA ALA A 338 4.55 17.46 2.70
C ALA A 338 3.62 17.66 3.90
N ALA A 339 3.82 18.73 4.69
CA ALA A 339 2.98 19.05 5.84
C ALA A 339 1.53 19.38 5.42
N ARG A 340 1.33 20.08 4.30
CA ARG A 340 0.00 20.35 3.74
C ARG A 340 -0.72 19.05 3.36
N LEU A 341 -0.03 18.14 2.64
CA LEU A 341 -0.58 16.83 2.28
C LEU A 341 -0.82 15.96 3.51
N GLY A 342 0.12 15.96 4.46
CA GLY A 342 0.00 15.20 5.70
C GLY A 342 -1.22 15.62 6.52
N LYS A 343 -1.48 16.93 6.61
CA LYS A 343 -2.71 17.44 7.24
C LYS A 343 -3.96 16.89 6.56
N ALA A 344 -4.03 16.94 5.22
CA ALA A 344 -5.17 16.42 4.46
C ALA A 344 -5.35 14.91 4.66
N ILE A 345 -4.26 14.14 4.68
CA ILE A 345 -4.28 12.69 4.93
C ILE A 345 -4.84 12.38 6.33
N ARG A 346 -4.39 13.08 7.36
CA ARG A 346 -4.86 12.87 8.74
C ARG A 346 -6.33 13.27 8.92
N GLU A 347 -6.76 14.36 8.29
CA GLU A 347 -8.14 14.86 8.34
C GLU A 347 -9.13 13.95 7.59
N ALA A 348 -8.68 13.21 6.57
CA ALA A 348 -9.52 12.28 5.82
C ALA A 348 -10.06 11.13 6.68
N ARG A 349 -9.35 10.73 7.78
CA ARG A 349 -9.76 9.65 8.67
C ARG A 349 -10.07 8.36 7.91
N GLY A 350 -9.16 7.92 7.02
CA GLY A 350 -9.38 6.89 6.02
C GLY A 350 -10.10 5.63 6.51
N ALA A 351 -9.67 5.04 7.63
CA ALA A 351 -10.33 3.87 8.22
C ALA A 351 -11.78 4.15 8.63
N ALA A 352 -12.02 5.26 9.33
CA ALA A 352 -13.37 5.62 9.80
C ALA A 352 -14.29 5.97 8.63
N SER A 353 -13.79 6.71 7.63
CA SER A 353 -14.53 7.06 6.41
C SER A 353 -14.95 5.80 5.62
N ALA A 354 -14.05 4.82 5.50
CA ALA A 354 -14.37 3.54 4.87
C ALA A 354 -15.40 2.74 5.69
N ALA A 355 -15.21 2.66 7.01
CA ALA A 355 -16.10 1.95 7.91
C ALA A 355 -17.54 2.54 7.90
N ASP A 356 -17.70 3.87 7.86
CA ASP A 356 -18.99 4.55 7.77
C ASP A 356 -19.81 4.06 6.56
N ARG A 357 -19.13 3.84 5.42
CA ARG A 357 -19.80 3.41 4.19
C ARG A 357 -20.08 1.91 4.15
N ILE A 358 -19.17 1.08 4.71
CA ILE A 358 -19.39 -0.37 4.84
C ILE A 358 -20.55 -0.63 5.80
N GLU A 359 -20.58 0.06 6.96
CA GLU A 359 -21.66 -0.05 7.94
C GLU A 359 -23.01 0.30 7.35
N LYS A 360 -23.10 1.43 6.63
CA LYS A 360 -24.32 1.81 5.93
C LYS A 360 -24.76 0.75 4.93
N LEU A 361 -23.84 0.20 4.14
CA LEU A 361 -24.14 -0.86 3.17
C LEU A 361 -24.65 -2.14 3.83
N ALA A 362 -24.14 -2.48 5.02
CA ALA A 362 -24.54 -3.66 5.77
C ALA A 362 -25.95 -3.54 6.42
N VAL A 363 -26.43 -2.30 6.62
CA VAL A 363 -27.75 -2.03 7.28
C VAL A 363 -28.86 -1.84 6.23
N ASP A 364 -28.56 -1.32 5.06
CA ASP A 364 -29.53 -0.98 4.00
C ASP A 364 -30.04 -2.21 3.20
N ARG A 365 -29.87 -3.44 3.74
CA ARG A 365 -30.34 -4.72 3.15
C ARG A 365 -31.82 -5.00 3.37
#